data_6ec07918e0b1ebbe769ae5086f84bdad
#
_entry.id   6ec07918e0b1ebbe769ae5086f84bdad
#
_cell.length_a   1.000
_cell.length_b   1.000
_cell.length_c   1.000
_cell.angle_alpha   90.00
_cell.angle_beta   90.00
_cell.angle_gamma   90.00
#
_symmetry.space_group_name_H-M   'P 1'
#
loop_
_entity.id
_entity.type
_entity.pdbx_description
1 polymer ?
#
loop_
_entity_poly.entity_id
_entity_poly.type
_entity_poly.pdbx_seq_one_letter_code
_entity_poly.pdbx_strand_id
1 'polypeptide(L)'
;MTTKEFASIEEYIAFLRKEIDENPECANHHYNLGVALLSARDWSGAEAAFLECIRNSSRFAEAYVQLGGICMQRNDLEGCMQYNKEAAQCRAKFPVPWANMAFVHLQQGNAEEAIKCAMKALKWDPDFVQAQATIASAHYMLGELDDSEKVSKKAIAAYPAFAPAYNNLALVALERGDYDVAIENVDKAIELGFEVDPNFLAELAPHRKA
;
A
#
# COMPACT_ATOMS: atom_id res chain seq x y z
N MET A 1 25.02 -19.90 10.30
CA MET A 1 25.00 -19.47 8.88
C MET A 1 25.53 -18.05 8.86
N THR A 2 26.70 -17.83 8.26
CA THR A 2 27.25 -16.47 8.08
C THR A 2 26.36 -15.74 7.07
N THR A 3 25.70 -14.67 7.49
CA THR A 3 25.02 -13.74 6.59
C THR A 3 26.06 -13.18 5.64
N LYS A 4 25.92 -13.48 4.36
CA LYS A 4 26.80 -12.94 3.32
C LYS A 4 26.46 -11.45 3.18
N GLU A 5 27.40 -10.57 3.52
CA GLU A 5 27.24 -9.14 3.30
C GLU A 5 27.62 -8.81 1.85
N PHE A 6 26.82 -7.99 1.17
CA PHE A 6 27.06 -7.52 -0.20
C PHE A 6 27.39 -6.03 -0.13
N ALA A 7 28.36 -5.59 -0.92
CA ALA A 7 28.79 -4.20 -0.95
C ALA A 7 27.79 -3.29 -1.71
N SER A 8 27.00 -3.86 -2.62
CA SER A 8 25.99 -3.12 -3.37
C SER A 8 24.79 -4.01 -3.78
N ILE A 9 23.72 -3.38 -4.22
CA ILE A 9 22.53 -4.09 -4.74
C ILE A 9 22.86 -4.85 -6.05
N GLU A 10 23.75 -4.31 -6.87
CA GLU A 10 24.20 -4.93 -8.11
C GLU A 10 24.96 -6.23 -7.84
N GLU A 11 25.83 -6.23 -6.82
CA GLU A 11 26.53 -7.44 -6.39
C GLU A 11 25.55 -8.51 -5.89
N TYR A 12 24.53 -8.11 -5.15
CA TYR A 12 23.48 -9.02 -4.69
C TYR A 12 22.66 -9.59 -5.86
N ILE A 13 22.29 -8.75 -6.83
CA ILE A 13 21.60 -9.19 -8.06
C ILE A 13 22.46 -10.20 -8.85
N ALA A 14 23.75 -9.91 -9.02
CA ALA A 14 24.67 -10.82 -9.71
C ALA A 14 24.80 -12.17 -8.99
N PHE A 15 24.89 -12.15 -7.66
CA PHE A 15 24.88 -13.36 -6.84
C PHE A 15 23.59 -14.16 -7.03
N LEU A 16 22.41 -13.52 -6.97
CA LEU A 16 21.12 -14.21 -7.13
C LEU A 16 20.96 -14.83 -8.52
N ARG A 17 21.44 -14.15 -9.57
CA ARG A 17 21.44 -14.72 -10.93
C ARG A 17 22.28 -16.00 -11.00
N LYS A 18 23.46 -16.01 -10.37
CA LYS A 18 24.28 -17.22 -10.30
C LYS A 18 23.59 -18.36 -9.53
N GLU A 19 22.93 -18.05 -8.40
CA GLU A 19 22.16 -19.06 -7.65
C GLU A 19 20.99 -19.62 -8.49
N ILE A 20 20.36 -18.79 -9.33
CA ILE A 20 19.32 -19.23 -10.27
C ILE A 20 19.91 -20.11 -11.38
N ASP A 21 21.08 -19.77 -11.92
CA ASP A 21 21.76 -20.61 -12.93
C ASP A 21 22.06 -22.01 -12.37
N GLU A 22 22.42 -22.10 -11.08
CA GLU A 22 22.67 -23.37 -10.39
C GLU A 22 21.38 -24.12 -10.00
N ASN A 23 20.29 -23.38 -9.69
CA ASN A 23 19.01 -23.90 -9.23
C ASN A 23 17.82 -23.14 -9.86
N PRO A 24 17.54 -23.33 -11.15
CA PRO A 24 16.57 -22.53 -11.91
C PRO A 24 15.12 -22.68 -11.43
N GLU A 25 14.77 -23.76 -10.75
CA GLU A 25 13.42 -24.02 -10.23
C GLU A 25 13.21 -23.50 -8.79
N CYS A 26 14.23 -22.84 -8.19
CA CYS A 26 14.12 -22.33 -6.83
C CYS A 26 13.28 -21.04 -6.80
N ALA A 27 12.00 -21.12 -6.44
CA ALA A 27 11.10 -19.98 -6.35
C ALA A 27 11.62 -18.87 -5.42
N ASN A 28 12.31 -19.21 -4.32
CA ASN A 28 12.89 -18.23 -3.41
C ASN A 28 13.97 -17.37 -4.07
N HIS A 29 14.82 -17.95 -4.92
CA HIS A 29 15.86 -17.19 -5.63
C HIS A 29 15.22 -16.19 -6.60
N HIS A 30 14.20 -16.59 -7.35
CA HIS A 30 13.44 -15.71 -8.24
C HIS A 30 12.72 -14.60 -7.46
N TYR A 31 12.10 -14.92 -6.33
CA TYR A 31 11.47 -13.92 -5.45
C TYR A 31 12.47 -12.87 -4.95
N ASN A 32 13.60 -13.33 -4.42
CA ASN A 32 14.65 -12.44 -3.91
C ASN A 32 15.25 -11.58 -5.02
N LEU A 33 15.45 -12.14 -6.22
CA LEU A 33 15.87 -11.38 -7.40
C LEU A 33 14.84 -10.29 -7.75
N GLY A 34 13.55 -10.61 -7.76
CA GLY A 34 12.49 -9.64 -7.99
C GLY A 34 12.51 -8.49 -6.99
N VAL A 35 12.68 -8.79 -5.70
CA VAL A 35 12.79 -7.76 -4.64
C VAL A 35 14.03 -6.88 -4.82
N ALA A 36 15.18 -7.49 -5.15
CA ALA A 36 16.41 -6.75 -5.40
C ALA A 36 16.28 -5.82 -6.62
N LEU A 37 15.64 -6.29 -7.70
CA LEU A 37 15.39 -5.51 -8.90
C LEU A 37 14.40 -4.36 -8.66
N LEU A 38 13.37 -4.55 -7.81
CA LEU A 38 12.51 -3.43 -7.37
C LEU A 38 13.31 -2.36 -6.64
N SER A 39 14.22 -2.76 -5.75
CA SER A 39 15.10 -1.81 -5.04
C SER A 39 16.03 -1.05 -6.01
N ALA A 40 16.45 -1.69 -7.09
CA ALA A 40 17.21 -1.08 -8.18
C ALA A 40 16.34 -0.31 -9.19
N ARG A 41 15.02 -0.22 -8.98
CA ARG A 41 14.02 0.40 -9.88
C ARG A 41 13.90 -0.26 -11.26
N ASP A 42 14.36 -1.49 -11.40
CA ASP A 42 14.13 -2.31 -12.60
C ASP A 42 12.79 -3.05 -12.49
N TRP A 43 11.72 -2.32 -12.76
CA TRP A 43 10.35 -2.83 -12.65
C TRP A 43 10.07 -3.99 -13.60
N SER A 44 10.61 -3.94 -14.80
CA SER A 44 10.42 -4.98 -15.82
C SER A 44 11.14 -6.28 -15.46
N GLY A 45 12.39 -6.16 -15.00
CA GLY A 45 13.15 -7.32 -14.51
C GLY A 45 12.53 -7.92 -13.26
N ALA A 46 12.03 -7.09 -12.34
CA ALA A 46 11.35 -7.54 -11.14
C ALA A 46 10.08 -8.34 -11.47
N GLU A 47 9.25 -7.82 -12.38
CA GLU A 47 8.05 -8.51 -12.84
C GLU A 47 8.38 -9.89 -13.42
N ALA A 48 9.36 -9.95 -14.32
CA ALA A 48 9.81 -11.23 -14.90
C ALA A 48 10.26 -12.22 -13.82
N ALA A 49 11.03 -11.77 -12.83
CA ALA A 49 11.49 -12.61 -11.74
C ALA A 49 10.33 -13.12 -10.85
N PHE A 50 9.34 -12.26 -10.52
CA PHE A 50 8.17 -12.71 -9.76
C PHE A 50 7.28 -13.68 -10.56
N LEU A 51 7.16 -13.50 -11.88
CA LEU A 51 6.45 -14.45 -12.74
C LEU A 51 7.14 -15.82 -12.76
N GLU A 52 8.48 -15.87 -12.82
CA GLU A 52 9.22 -17.12 -12.67
C GLU A 52 9.04 -17.72 -11.27
N CYS A 53 9.01 -16.89 -10.20
CA CYS A 53 8.74 -17.36 -8.86
C CYS A 53 7.40 -18.10 -8.78
N ILE A 54 6.30 -17.50 -9.27
CA ILE A 54 4.98 -18.15 -9.22
C ILE A 54 4.84 -19.33 -10.20
N ARG A 55 5.61 -19.37 -11.28
CA ARG A 55 5.69 -20.53 -12.19
C ARG A 55 6.29 -21.74 -11.45
N ASN A 56 7.35 -21.53 -10.69
CA ASN A 56 8.03 -22.58 -9.92
C ASN A 56 7.29 -22.91 -8.61
N SER A 57 6.51 -21.99 -8.06
CA SER A 57 5.71 -22.18 -6.86
C SER A 57 4.41 -21.38 -6.92
N SER A 58 3.35 -22.01 -7.42
CA SER A 58 2.02 -21.37 -7.62
C SER A 58 1.33 -20.92 -6.32
N ARG A 59 1.90 -21.22 -5.15
CA ARG A 59 1.37 -20.79 -3.84
C ARG A 59 2.24 -19.76 -3.14
N PHE A 60 3.09 -19.05 -3.87
CA PHE A 60 3.97 -18.03 -3.31
C PHE A 60 3.22 -16.69 -3.17
N ALA A 61 2.46 -16.56 -2.08
CA ALA A 61 1.56 -15.43 -1.86
C ALA A 61 2.24 -14.06 -1.95
N GLU A 62 3.48 -13.94 -1.45
CA GLU A 62 4.25 -12.70 -1.48
C GLU A 62 4.60 -12.27 -2.91
N ALA A 63 4.92 -13.20 -3.81
CA ALA A 63 5.21 -12.87 -5.21
C ALA A 63 3.97 -12.32 -5.92
N TYR A 64 2.79 -12.88 -5.66
CA TYR A 64 1.53 -12.33 -6.16
C TYR A 64 1.28 -10.91 -5.65
N VAL A 65 1.54 -10.63 -4.36
CA VAL A 65 1.42 -9.27 -3.82
C VAL A 65 2.36 -8.30 -4.52
N GLN A 66 3.60 -8.70 -4.79
CA GLN A 66 4.55 -7.84 -5.50
C GLN A 66 4.10 -7.56 -6.95
N LEU A 67 3.60 -8.57 -7.66
CA LEU A 67 3.02 -8.39 -9.00
C LEU A 67 1.83 -7.43 -8.96
N GLY A 68 0.95 -7.58 -7.97
CA GLY A 68 -0.15 -6.64 -7.73
C GLY A 68 0.33 -5.20 -7.48
N GLY A 69 1.42 -5.03 -6.74
CA GLY A 69 2.07 -3.73 -6.52
C GLY A 69 2.62 -3.11 -7.80
N ILE A 70 3.24 -3.91 -8.66
CA ILE A 70 3.72 -3.46 -9.99
C ILE A 70 2.55 -3.02 -10.87
N CYS A 71 1.44 -3.77 -10.90
CA CYS A 71 0.22 -3.39 -11.61
C CYS A 71 -0.34 -2.07 -11.08
N MET A 72 -0.40 -1.89 -9.76
CA MET A 72 -0.86 -0.65 -9.12
C MET A 72 -0.05 0.56 -9.59
N GLN A 73 1.28 0.44 -9.64
CA GLN A 73 2.13 1.53 -10.06
C GLN A 73 1.91 1.91 -11.54
N ARG A 74 1.50 0.96 -12.39
CA ARG A 74 1.15 1.20 -13.79
C ARG A 74 -0.31 1.64 -13.95
N ASN A 75 -1.04 1.87 -12.86
CA ASN A 75 -2.49 2.13 -12.83
C ASN A 75 -3.32 0.99 -13.47
N ASP A 76 -2.79 -0.23 -13.49
CA ASP A 76 -3.51 -1.43 -13.87
C ASP A 76 -4.27 -1.98 -12.64
N LEU A 77 -5.44 -1.40 -12.39
CA LEU A 77 -6.27 -1.77 -11.23
C LEU A 77 -6.83 -3.20 -11.37
N GLU A 78 -7.06 -3.67 -12.60
CA GLU A 78 -7.57 -5.02 -12.86
C GLU A 78 -6.50 -6.07 -12.55
N GLY A 79 -5.29 -5.91 -13.07
CA GLY A 79 -4.17 -6.78 -12.76
C GLY A 79 -3.83 -6.77 -11.27
N CYS A 80 -3.85 -5.60 -10.62
CA CYS A 80 -3.66 -5.49 -9.17
C CYS A 80 -4.72 -6.32 -8.41
N MET A 81 -5.99 -6.19 -8.77
CA MET A 81 -7.08 -6.95 -8.16
C MET A 81 -6.90 -8.45 -8.35
N GLN A 82 -6.54 -8.90 -9.56
CA GLN A 82 -6.36 -10.31 -9.89
C GLN A 82 -5.23 -10.93 -9.06
N TYR A 83 -4.04 -10.33 -9.07
CA TYR A 83 -2.91 -10.86 -8.32
C TYR A 83 -3.14 -10.88 -6.80
N ASN A 84 -3.81 -9.88 -6.24
CA ASN A 84 -4.13 -9.89 -4.81
C ASN A 84 -5.21 -10.93 -4.45
N LYS A 85 -6.15 -11.26 -5.35
CA LYS A 85 -7.06 -12.40 -5.15
C LYS A 85 -6.29 -13.72 -5.09
N GLU A 86 -5.35 -13.96 -5.98
CA GLU A 86 -4.50 -15.16 -5.96
C GLU A 86 -3.67 -15.22 -4.66
N ALA A 87 -3.06 -14.12 -4.23
CA ALA A 87 -2.34 -14.06 -2.96
C ALA A 87 -3.21 -14.44 -1.76
N ALA A 88 -4.44 -13.93 -1.71
CA ALA A 88 -5.40 -14.22 -0.64
C ALA A 88 -5.85 -15.69 -0.63
N GLN A 89 -5.93 -16.35 -1.80
CA GLN A 89 -6.20 -17.78 -1.91
C GLN A 89 -4.99 -18.63 -1.45
N CYS A 90 -3.78 -18.19 -1.73
CA CYS A 90 -2.57 -18.89 -1.32
C CYS A 90 -2.38 -18.92 0.20
N ARG A 91 -2.73 -17.81 0.88
CA ARG A 91 -2.55 -17.67 2.32
C ARG A 91 -3.76 -16.99 2.96
N ALA A 92 -4.57 -17.76 3.68
CA ALA A 92 -5.84 -17.28 4.25
C ALA A 92 -5.68 -16.17 5.32
N LYS A 93 -4.56 -16.17 6.09
CA LYS A 93 -4.28 -15.19 7.16
C LYS A 93 -3.22 -14.18 6.71
N PHE A 94 -3.44 -13.56 5.58
CA PHE A 94 -2.51 -12.60 5.00
C PHE A 94 -3.25 -11.27 4.77
N PRO A 95 -3.02 -10.23 5.61
CA PRO A 95 -3.79 -8.98 5.55
C PRO A 95 -3.49 -8.17 4.28
N VAL A 96 -2.25 -8.18 3.78
CA VAL A 96 -1.79 -7.30 2.69
C VAL A 96 -2.65 -7.41 1.42
N PRO A 97 -2.96 -8.59 0.87
CA PRO A 97 -3.80 -8.67 -0.33
C PRO A 97 -5.18 -8.05 -0.14
N TRP A 98 -5.78 -8.20 1.04
CA TRP A 98 -7.09 -7.63 1.34
C TRP A 98 -7.05 -6.10 1.43
N ALA A 99 -5.98 -5.53 1.99
CA ALA A 99 -5.78 -4.09 2.02
C ALA A 99 -5.53 -3.52 0.62
N ASN A 100 -4.75 -4.21 -0.22
CA ASN A 100 -4.53 -3.80 -1.61
C ASN A 100 -5.83 -3.83 -2.42
N MET A 101 -6.63 -4.88 -2.29
CA MET A 101 -7.97 -4.95 -2.93
C MET A 101 -8.91 -3.87 -2.43
N ALA A 102 -8.87 -3.54 -1.13
CA ALA A 102 -9.64 -2.44 -0.57
C ALA A 102 -9.26 -1.11 -1.20
N PHE A 103 -7.97 -0.86 -1.36
CA PHE A 103 -7.48 0.35 -2.02
C PHE A 103 -7.92 0.42 -3.49
N VAL A 104 -7.88 -0.70 -4.23
CA VAL A 104 -8.40 -0.75 -5.61
C VAL A 104 -9.88 -0.39 -5.65
N HIS A 105 -10.70 -0.94 -4.74
CA HIS A 105 -12.12 -0.59 -4.67
C HIS A 105 -12.33 0.89 -4.36
N LEU A 106 -11.52 1.46 -3.45
CA LEU A 106 -11.57 2.89 -3.14
C LEU A 106 -11.27 3.75 -4.38
N GLN A 107 -10.23 3.43 -5.15
CA GLN A 107 -9.87 4.12 -6.39
C GLN A 107 -10.96 4.03 -7.47
N GLN A 108 -11.76 2.98 -7.45
CA GLN A 108 -12.91 2.78 -8.33
C GLN A 108 -14.20 3.46 -7.84
N GLY A 109 -14.17 4.14 -6.70
CA GLY A 109 -15.36 4.75 -6.09
C GLY A 109 -16.29 3.77 -5.36
N ASN A 110 -15.88 2.52 -5.19
CA ASN A 110 -16.66 1.44 -4.55
C ASN A 110 -16.42 1.41 -3.03
N ALA A 111 -16.88 2.44 -2.32
CA ALA A 111 -16.53 2.67 -0.91
C ALA A 111 -16.96 1.51 0.01
N GLU A 112 -18.16 0.95 -0.16
CA GLU A 112 -18.64 -0.17 0.67
C GLU A 112 -17.81 -1.44 0.48
N GLU A 113 -17.40 -1.74 -0.77
CA GLU A 113 -16.53 -2.90 -1.04
C GLU A 113 -15.12 -2.67 -0.51
N ALA A 114 -14.63 -1.42 -0.56
CA ALA A 114 -13.36 -1.04 0.07
C ALA A 114 -13.38 -1.32 1.56
N ILE A 115 -14.43 -0.90 2.28
CA ILE A 115 -14.60 -1.17 3.72
C ILE A 115 -14.62 -2.68 3.97
N LYS A 116 -15.42 -3.46 3.21
CA LYS A 116 -15.52 -4.92 3.39
C LYS A 116 -14.14 -5.61 3.23
N CYS A 117 -13.38 -5.23 2.22
CA CYS A 117 -12.04 -5.78 2.00
C CYS A 117 -11.06 -5.34 3.10
N ALA A 118 -11.05 -4.06 3.48
CA ALA A 118 -10.17 -3.55 4.53
C ALA A 118 -10.47 -4.20 5.90
N MET A 119 -11.74 -4.44 6.23
CA MET A 119 -12.12 -5.17 7.44
C MET A 119 -11.60 -6.62 7.44
N LYS A 120 -11.48 -7.28 6.28
CA LYS A 120 -10.84 -8.60 6.21
C LYS A 120 -9.34 -8.52 6.51
N ALA A 121 -8.65 -7.46 6.08
CA ALA A 121 -7.26 -7.22 6.48
C ALA A 121 -7.15 -7.04 8.00
N LEU A 122 -7.98 -6.17 8.60
CA LEU A 122 -7.99 -5.89 10.04
C LEU A 122 -8.37 -7.08 10.91
N LYS A 123 -9.08 -8.06 10.35
CA LYS A 123 -9.36 -9.33 11.07
C LYS A 123 -8.07 -10.10 11.42
N TRP A 124 -7.04 -9.98 10.59
CA TRP A 124 -5.77 -10.69 10.77
C TRP A 124 -4.67 -9.80 11.35
N ASP A 125 -4.76 -8.50 11.12
CA ASP A 125 -3.87 -7.48 11.67
C ASP A 125 -4.71 -6.24 12.06
N PRO A 126 -5.17 -6.15 13.31
CA PRO A 126 -6.02 -5.04 13.76
C PRO A 126 -5.35 -3.66 13.69
N ASP A 127 -4.01 -3.62 13.67
CA ASP A 127 -3.22 -2.40 13.64
C ASP A 127 -2.67 -2.07 12.25
N PHE A 128 -3.18 -2.76 11.21
CA PHE A 128 -2.76 -2.50 9.83
C PHE A 128 -3.27 -1.13 9.36
N VAL A 129 -2.43 -0.11 9.56
CA VAL A 129 -2.81 1.31 9.39
C VAL A 129 -3.25 1.67 7.97
N GLN A 130 -2.72 1.01 6.93
CA GLN A 130 -3.16 1.21 5.55
C GLN A 130 -4.63 0.81 5.36
N ALA A 131 -5.05 -0.31 5.95
CA ALA A 131 -6.45 -0.73 5.91
C ALA A 131 -7.35 0.23 6.71
N GLN A 132 -6.89 0.73 7.85
CA GLN A 132 -7.62 1.74 8.63
C GLN A 132 -7.78 3.03 7.83
N ALA A 133 -6.72 3.53 7.17
CA ALA A 133 -6.82 4.73 6.33
C ALA A 133 -7.79 4.54 5.15
N THR A 134 -7.76 3.37 4.51
CA THR A 134 -8.70 3.05 3.42
C THR A 134 -10.15 3.07 3.92
N ILE A 135 -10.43 2.53 5.11
CA ILE A 135 -11.76 2.61 5.73
C ILE A 135 -12.14 4.06 6.01
N ALA A 136 -11.21 4.87 6.55
CA ALA A 136 -11.48 6.27 6.84
C ALA A 136 -11.80 7.06 5.56
N SER A 137 -11.02 6.85 4.48
CA SER A 137 -11.28 7.47 3.17
C SER A 137 -12.62 7.01 2.58
N ALA A 138 -12.98 5.73 2.74
CA ALA A 138 -14.25 5.20 2.26
C ALA A 138 -15.44 5.80 3.03
N HIS A 139 -15.37 5.93 4.37
CA HIS A 139 -16.39 6.63 5.17
C HIS A 139 -16.52 8.10 4.77
N TYR A 140 -15.39 8.78 4.50
CA TYR A 140 -15.42 10.14 3.97
C TYR A 140 -16.20 10.22 2.65
N MET A 141 -15.92 9.32 1.70
CA MET A 141 -16.64 9.25 0.41
C MET A 141 -18.14 8.99 0.56
N LEU A 142 -18.56 8.30 1.63
CA LEU A 142 -19.96 8.03 1.95
C LEU A 142 -20.62 9.20 2.73
N GLY A 143 -19.86 10.24 3.09
CA GLY A 143 -20.36 11.35 3.92
C GLY A 143 -20.44 11.02 5.42
N GLU A 144 -19.90 9.88 5.83
CA GLU A 144 -19.90 9.36 7.21
C GLU A 144 -18.70 9.96 7.97
N LEU A 145 -18.72 11.31 8.16
CA LEU A 145 -17.57 12.08 8.63
C LEU A 145 -17.10 11.67 10.04
N ASP A 146 -18.03 11.32 10.94
CA ASP A 146 -17.69 10.92 12.30
C ASP A 146 -16.95 9.58 12.34
N ASP A 147 -17.34 8.63 11.50
CA ASP A 147 -16.66 7.34 11.38
C ASP A 147 -15.28 7.50 10.72
N SER A 148 -15.17 8.33 9.68
CA SER A 148 -13.89 8.68 9.07
C SER A 148 -12.92 9.27 10.08
N GLU A 149 -13.34 10.25 10.88
CA GLU A 149 -12.54 10.89 11.93
C GLU A 149 -12.09 9.87 12.98
N LYS A 150 -13.01 9.05 13.47
CA LYS A 150 -12.74 8.03 14.49
C LYS A 150 -11.68 7.02 14.04
N VAL A 151 -11.80 6.53 12.80
CA VAL A 151 -10.84 5.55 12.26
C VAL A 151 -9.50 6.20 11.99
N SER A 152 -9.45 7.44 11.48
CA SER A 152 -8.21 8.19 11.28
C SER A 152 -7.45 8.41 12.59
N LYS A 153 -8.14 8.83 13.66
CA LYS A 153 -7.55 8.98 15.00
C LYS A 153 -7.00 7.67 15.54
N LYS A 154 -7.68 6.54 15.28
CA LYS A 154 -7.17 5.21 15.66
C LYS A 154 -5.89 4.86 14.90
N ALA A 155 -5.82 5.14 13.60
CA ALA A 155 -4.62 4.91 12.81
C ALA A 155 -3.42 5.73 13.31
N ILE A 156 -3.63 7.00 13.65
CA ILE A 156 -2.60 7.87 14.23
C ILE A 156 -2.13 7.36 15.60
N ALA A 157 -3.06 6.87 16.44
CA ALA A 157 -2.71 6.31 17.74
C ALA A 157 -1.83 5.05 17.61
N ALA A 158 -2.07 4.21 16.59
CA ALA A 158 -1.25 3.03 16.30
C ALA A 158 0.10 3.40 15.67
N TYR A 159 0.12 4.39 14.77
CA TYR A 159 1.32 4.84 14.09
C TYR A 159 1.30 6.37 13.87
N PRO A 160 1.89 7.15 14.78
CA PRO A 160 1.84 8.63 14.74
C PRO A 160 2.48 9.29 13.50
N ALA A 161 3.32 8.58 12.77
CA ALA A 161 3.94 9.06 11.54
C ALA A 161 3.17 8.65 10.27
N PHE A 162 1.92 8.17 10.40
CA PHE A 162 1.14 7.71 9.26
C PHE A 162 0.39 8.86 8.58
N ALA A 163 1.04 9.52 7.63
CA ALA A 163 0.58 10.71 6.94
C ALA A 163 -0.83 10.62 6.31
N PRO A 164 -1.27 9.50 5.69
CA PRO A 164 -2.61 9.40 5.12
C PRO A 164 -3.75 9.64 6.12
N ALA A 165 -3.56 9.28 7.39
CA ALA A 165 -4.59 9.49 8.40
C ALA A 165 -4.78 10.97 8.76
N TYR A 166 -3.71 11.75 8.75
CA TYR A 166 -3.81 13.21 8.91
C TYR A 166 -4.50 13.86 7.70
N ASN A 167 -4.20 13.41 6.48
CA ASN A 167 -4.91 13.90 5.30
C ASN A 167 -6.42 13.61 5.40
N ASN A 168 -6.83 12.44 5.87
CA ASN A 168 -8.25 12.13 6.08
C ASN A 168 -8.88 13.04 7.15
N LEU A 169 -8.19 13.35 8.26
CA LEU A 169 -8.67 14.30 9.25
C LEU A 169 -8.80 15.72 8.67
N ALA A 170 -7.87 16.13 7.82
CA ALA A 170 -7.92 17.42 7.16
C ALA A 170 -9.15 17.53 6.23
N LEU A 171 -9.45 16.49 5.45
CA LEU A 171 -10.63 16.42 4.59
C LEU A 171 -11.93 16.51 5.41
N VAL A 172 -12.03 15.75 6.50
CA VAL A 172 -13.19 15.79 7.41
C VAL A 172 -13.38 17.18 8.03
N ALA A 173 -12.29 17.82 8.46
CA ALA A 173 -12.34 19.16 9.04
C ALA A 173 -12.77 20.22 8.01
N LEU A 174 -12.29 20.09 6.76
CA LEU A 174 -12.73 20.97 5.66
C LEU A 174 -14.23 20.87 5.42
N GLU A 175 -14.78 19.68 5.31
CA GLU A 175 -16.23 19.44 5.11
C GLU A 175 -17.09 20.02 6.25
N ARG A 176 -16.53 20.13 7.46
CA ARG A 176 -17.19 20.76 8.62
C ARG A 176 -16.99 22.27 8.69
N GLY A 177 -16.16 22.85 7.82
CA GLY A 177 -15.79 24.26 7.85
C GLY A 177 -14.76 24.63 8.94
N ASP A 178 -14.12 23.63 9.56
CA ASP A 178 -13.10 23.81 10.60
C ASP A 178 -11.72 24.04 9.97
N TYR A 179 -11.57 25.18 9.30
CA TYR A 179 -10.38 25.46 8.47
C TYR A 179 -9.07 25.45 9.26
N ASP A 180 -9.04 25.93 10.50
CA ASP A 180 -7.82 25.91 11.33
C ASP A 180 -7.37 24.45 11.57
N VAL A 181 -8.30 23.54 11.89
CA VAL A 181 -8.04 22.11 12.09
C VAL A 181 -7.64 21.42 10.79
N ALA A 182 -8.29 21.79 9.66
CA ALA A 182 -7.93 21.25 8.34
C ALA A 182 -6.49 21.62 7.96
N ILE A 183 -6.09 22.88 8.16
CA ILE A 183 -4.73 23.37 7.89
C ILE A 183 -3.69 22.66 8.76
N GLU A 184 -3.93 22.52 10.07
CA GLU A 184 -3.02 21.83 10.97
C GLU A 184 -2.75 20.39 10.51
N ASN A 185 -3.83 19.66 10.18
CA ASN A 185 -3.70 18.26 9.76
C ASN A 185 -3.08 18.12 8.37
N VAL A 186 -3.42 18.99 7.40
CA VAL A 186 -2.80 18.92 6.06
C VAL A 186 -1.31 19.26 6.13
N ASP A 187 -0.89 20.23 6.95
CA ASP A 187 0.51 20.59 7.13
C ASP A 187 1.28 19.43 7.79
N LYS A 188 0.65 18.74 8.74
CA LYS A 188 1.24 17.54 9.34
C LYS A 188 1.38 16.39 8.33
N ALA A 189 0.40 16.19 7.45
CA ALA A 189 0.51 15.20 6.38
C ALA A 189 1.69 15.51 5.44
N ILE A 190 1.85 16.78 5.05
CA ILE A 190 2.95 17.24 4.19
C ILE A 190 4.31 17.07 4.90
N GLU A 191 4.42 17.46 6.18
CA GLU A 191 5.63 17.27 6.99
C GLU A 191 6.07 15.79 7.00
N LEU A 192 5.10 14.87 7.03
CA LEU A 192 5.31 13.44 7.00
C LEU A 192 5.51 12.87 5.57
N GLY A 193 5.60 13.74 4.56
CA GLY A 193 5.90 13.36 3.16
C GLY A 193 4.69 12.92 2.34
N PHE A 194 3.46 13.25 2.76
CA PHE A 194 2.27 12.97 1.96
C PHE A 194 2.09 14.00 0.85
N GLU A 195 1.83 13.52 -0.36
CA GLU A 195 1.51 14.36 -1.51
C GLU A 195 0.02 14.70 -1.50
N VAL A 196 -0.31 15.92 -1.10
CA VAL A 196 -1.68 16.40 -0.97
C VAL A 196 -2.18 16.95 -2.32
N ASP A 197 -3.46 16.70 -2.64
CA ASP A 197 -4.10 17.21 -3.85
C ASP A 197 -3.97 18.74 -3.93
N PRO A 198 -3.43 19.30 -5.04
CA PRO A 198 -3.29 20.74 -5.23
C PRO A 198 -4.61 21.53 -5.13
N ASN A 199 -5.74 20.93 -5.53
CA ASN A 199 -7.04 21.57 -5.42
C ASN A 199 -7.45 21.73 -3.95
N PHE A 200 -7.19 20.71 -3.12
CA PHE A 200 -7.44 20.78 -1.68
C PHE A 200 -6.59 21.87 -1.02
N LEU A 201 -5.30 21.98 -1.40
CA LEU A 201 -4.44 23.06 -0.89
C LEU A 201 -4.92 24.44 -1.35
N ALA A 202 -5.40 24.58 -2.59
CA ALA A 202 -5.95 25.84 -3.10
C ALA A 202 -7.22 26.26 -2.36
N GLU A 203 -8.06 25.31 -1.96
CA GLU A 203 -9.26 25.56 -1.16
C GLU A 203 -8.94 26.07 0.25
N LEU A 204 -7.88 25.54 0.88
CA LEU A 204 -7.43 25.98 2.20
C LEU A 204 -6.64 27.29 2.18
N ALA A 205 -6.06 27.68 1.03
CA ALA A 205 -5.18 28.85 0.94
C ALA A 205 -5.79 30.17 1.47
N PRO A 206 -7.07 30.53 1.19
CA PRO A 206 -7.68 31.74 1.70
C PRO A 206 -7.85 31.78 3.23
N HIS A 207 -7.82 30.63 3.88
CA HIS A 207 -8.03 30.48 5.33
C HIS A 207 -6.71 30.43 6.12
N ARG A 208 -5.56 30.37 5.44
CA ARG A 208 -4.25 30.44 6.11
C ARG A 208 -4.00 31.84 6.66
N LYS A 209 -3.71 31.91 7.95
CA LYS A 209 -3.29 33.17 8.59
C LYS A 209 -1.91 33.57 8.06
N ALA A 210 -1.75 34.85 7.72
CA ALA A 210 -0.50 35.43 7.25
C ALA A 210 0.56 35.42 8.37
#